data_3c969193746711099f31386a1d9316bf
#
_entry.id   3c969193746711099f31386a1d9316bf
#
_cell.length_a   1.000
_cell.length_b   1.000
_cell.length_c   1.000
_cell.angle_alpha   90.00
_cell.angle_beta   90.00
_cell.angle_gamma   90.00
#
_symmetry.space_group_name_H-M   'P 1'
#
loop_
_entity.id
_entity.type
_entity.pdbx_description
1 polymer ?
#
loop_
_entity_poly.entity_id
_entity_poly.type
_entity_poly.pdbx_seq_one_letter_code
_entity_poly.pdbx_strand_id
1 'polypeptide(L)'
;RAYLDALYKELAFVAKHHRDKKLTTIYIGGGTPTALDEECLSKLMNMIHELFPVEESEEFTVESGRPDSITKEKFRILKEAGVTRISINPQTMHQETLDLIGRAHTVEQTKEAFLLARECGFDNINMDIITGLPGESLSYVHETLDEINFVRKV
;
A
#
# COMPACT_ATOMS: atom_id res chain seq x y z
N ARG A 1 -4.24 19.00 -0.50
CA ARG A 1 -4.54 19.60 0.83
C ARG A 1 -6.05 19.76 1.02
N ALA A 2 -6.77 20.44 0.14
CA ALA A 2 -8.24 20.59 0.26
C ALA A 2 -9.01 19.27 0.35
N TYR A 3 -8.57 18.24 -0.35
CA TYR A 3 -9.13 16.89 -0.23
C TYR A 3 -8.97 16.32 1.19
N LEU A 4 -7.79 16.44 1.80
CA LEU A 4 -7.58 15.97 3.17
C LEU A 4 -8.43 16.73 4.20
N ASP A 5 -8.65 18.02 3.97
CA ASP A 5 -9.51 18.83 4.84
C ASP A 5 -10.99 18.40 4.74
N ALA A 6 -11.44 17.99 3.54
CA ALA A 6 -12.77 17.43 3.34
C ALA A 6 -12.88 16.03 3.96
N LEU A 7 -11.87 15.17 3.75
CA LEU A 7 -11.80 13.83 4.32
C LEU A 7 -11.81 13.87 5.85
N TYR A 8 -11.09 14.82 6.47
CA TYR A 8 -11.13 15.00 7.93
C TYR A 8 -12.54 15.22 8.46
N LYS A 9 -13.32 16.07 7.78
CA LYS A 9 -14.71 16.36 8.20
C LYS A 9 -15.60 15.12 8.12
N GLU A 10 -15.43 14.32 7.06
CA GLU A 10 -16.14 13.07 6.87
C GLU A 10 -15.75 12.04 7.94
N LEU A 11 -14.45 11.85 8.17
CA LEU A 11 -13.94 10.93 9.18
C LEU A 11 -14.38 11.35 10.60
N ALA A 12 -14.36 12.65 10.92
CA ALA A 12 -14.83 13.16 12.21
C ALA A 12 -16.34 12.92 12.41
N PHE A 13 -17.12 13.06 11.35
CA PHE A 13 -18.54 12.71 11.38
C PHE A 13 -18.75 11.21 11.65
N VAL A 14 -18.03 10.35 10.93
CA VAL A 14 -18.10 8.90 11.11
C VAL A 14 -17.65 8.49 12.52
N ALA A 15 -16.52 8.99 12.98
CA ALA A 15 -15.99 8.71 14.32
C ALA A 15 -16.99 9.08 15.42
N LYS A 16 -17.66 10.23 15.28
CA LYS A 16 -18.71 10.66 16.23
C LYS A 16 -19.89 9.70 16.30
N HIS A 17 -20.29 9.11 15.16
CA HIS A 17 -21.47 8.24 15.08
C HIS A 17 -21.17 6.77 15.36
N HIS A 18 -19.91 6.40 15.47
CA HIS A 18 -19.45 5.03 15.70
C HIS A 18 -18.55 4.87 16.93
N ARG A 19 -18.64 5.78 17.90
CA ARG A 19 -17.80 5.79 19.12
C ARG A 19 -17.84 4.49 19.93
N ASP A 20 -18.97 3.77 19.86
CA ASP A 20 -19.17 2.53 20.60
C ASP A 20 -18.70 1.29 19.83
N LYS A 21 -18.13 1.48 18.65
CA LYS A 21 -17.63 0.38 17.80
C LYS A 21 -16.12 0.21 17.98
N LYS A 22 -15.70 -1.00 18.27
CA LYS A 22 -14.29 -1.38 18.17
C LYS A 22 -13.91 -1.49 16.70
N LEU A 23 -12.81 -0.84 16.30
CA LEU A 23 -12.19 -1.05 14.98
C LEU A 23 -11.27 -2.25 15.06
N THR A 24 -11.59 -3.29 14.30
CA THR A 24 -10.73 -4.47 14.16
C THR A 24 -9.66 -4.24 13.09
N THR A 25 -10.03 -3.56 12.02
CA THR A 25 -9.11 -3.29 10.89
C THR A 25 -9.26 -1.86 10.39
N ILE A 26 -8.14 -1.30 9.95
CA ILE A 26 -8.08 -0.01 9.24
C ILE A 26 -7.43 -0.28 7.89
N TYR A 27 -8.06 0.17 6.82
CA TYR A 27 -7.54 0.01 5.46
C TYR A 27 -7.58 1.33 4.71
N ILE A 28 -6.41 1.80 4.29
CA ILE A 28 -6.27 2.99 3.44
C ILE A 28 -5.93 2.54 2.03
N GLY A 29 -6.90 2.67 1.16
CA GLY A 29 -6.80 2.28 -0.24
C GLY A 29 -7.33 3.36 -1.17
N GLY A 30 -7.64 2.97 -2.40
CA GLY A 30 -8.19 3.84 -3.43
C GLY A 30 -7.19 4.14 -4.54
N GLY A 31 -6.94 5.40 -4.89
CA GLY A 31 -6.01 5.75 -5.96
C GLY A 31 -4.59 5.23 -5.69
N THR A 32 -3.82 5.94 -4.93
CA THR A 32 -2.53 5.46 -4.40
C THR A 32 -2.17 6.33 -3.20
N PRO A 33 -2.34 5.84 -1.98
CA PRO A 33 -2.03 6.61 -0.77
C PRO A 33 -0.60 7.15 -0.75
N THR A 34 0.36 6.37 -1.22
CA THR A 34 1.78 6.77 -1.33
C THR A 34 2.09 7.79 -2.44
N ALA A 35 1.10 8.15 -3.28
CA ALA A 35 1.24 9.28 -4.19
C ALA A 35 1.17 10.65 -3.47
N LEU A 36 0.67 10.67 -2.23
CA LEU A 36 0.76 11.85 -1.38
C LEU A 36 2.23 12.18 -1.08
N ASP A 37 2.54 13.48 -0.98
CA ASP A 37 3.81 13.91 -0.43
C ASP A 37 3.92 13.54 1.07
N GLU A 38 5.12 13.60 1.62
CA GLU A 38 5.38 13.16 3.00
C GLU A 38 4.59 14.00 4.03
N GLU A 39 4.41 15.31 3.78
CA GLU A 39 3.62 16.20 4.64
C GLU A 39 2.14 15.78 4.66
N CYS A 40 1.58 15.54 3.48
CA CYS A 40 0.18 15.11 3.34
C CYS A 40 -0.04 13.69 3.88
N LEU A 41 0.92 12.79 3.68
CA LEU A 41 0.86 11.43 4.23
C LEU A 41 0.91 11.46 5.76
N SER A 42 1.83 12.22 6.35
CA SER A 42 1.90 12.43 7.81
C SER A 42 0.61 13.05 8.36
N LYS A 43 0.05 14.05 7.65
CA LYS A 43 -1.23 14.65 8.03
C LYS A 43 -2.36 13.61 8.04
N LEU A 44 -2.42 12.74 7.02
CA LEU A 44 -3.42 11.68 6.95
C LEU A 44 -3.29 10.69 8.12
N MET A 45 -2.07 10.26 8.45
CA MET A 45 -1.83 9.37 9.59
C MET A 45 -2.26 10.01 10.91
N ASN A 46 -1.87 11.27 11.13
CA ASN A 46 -2.26 12.01 12.34
C ASN A 46 -3.78 12.17 12.48
N MET A 47 -4.50 12.44 11.36
CA MET A 47 -5.97 12.54 11.38
C MET A 47 -6.62 11.22 11.81
N ILE A 48 -6.08 10.09 11.37
CA ILE A 48 -6.61 8.77 11.74
C ILE A 48 -6.39 8.50 13.22
N HIS A 49 -5.20 8.78 13.74
CA HIS A 49 -4.89 8.65 15.17
C HIS A 49 -5.71 9.57 16.07
N GLU A 50 -5.99 10.80 15.61
CA GLU A 50 -6.83 11.74 16.34
C GLU A 50 -8.28 11.25 16.50
N LEU A 51 -8.79 10.59 15.46
CA LEU A 51 -10.21 10.27 15.35
C LEU A 51 -10.55 8.83 15.73
N PHE A 52 -9.59 7.91 15.69
CA PHE A 52 -9.82 6.48 15.89
C PHE A 52 -8.78 5.86 16.81
N PRO A 53 -9.15 4.85 17.62
CA PRO A 53 -8.24 4.11 18.49
C PRO A 53 -7.41 3.10 17.68
N VAL A 54 -6.41 3.59 16.96
CA VAL A 54 -5.57 2.78 16.05
C VAL A 54 -4.88 1.63 16.79
N GLU A 55 -4.45 1.87 18.03
CA GLU A 55 -3.73 0.91 18.87
C GLU A 55 -4.57 -0.31 19.24
N GLU A 56 -5.89 -0.22 19.11
CA GLU A 56 -6.82 -1.32 19.36
C GLU A 56 -7.08 -2.17 18.12
N SER A 57 -6.62 -1.73 16.94
CA SER A 57 -6.83 -2.46 15.69
C SER A 57 -5.86 -3.65 15.57
N GLU A 58 -6.36 -4.75 15.04
CA GLU A 58 -5.58 -5.96 14.77
C GLU A 58 -4.76 -5.83 13.48
N GLU A 59 -5.24 -5.06 12.51
CA GLU A 59 -4.55 -4.77 11.27
C GLU A 59 -4.76 -3.30 10.85
N PHE A 60 -3.65 -2.65 10.52
CA PHE A 60 -3.64 -1.35 9.86
C PHE A 60 -2.91 -1.48 8.54
N THR A 61 -3.66 -1.47 7.43
CA THR A 61 -3.13 -1.65 6.08
C THR A 61 -3.12 -0.34 5.29
N VAL A 62 -2.03 -0.11 4.56
CA VAL A 62 -1.94 0.99 3.58
C VAL A 62 -1.52 0.44 2.22
N GLU A 63 -2.28 0.79 1.18
CA GLU A 63 -1.90 0.50 -0.19
C GLU A 63 -0.71 1.36 -0.64
N SER A 64 0.39 0.68 -0.95
CA SER A 64 1.54 1.25 -1.65
C SER A 64 1.58 0.72 -3.09
N GLY A 65 0.41 0.78 -3.74
CA GLY A 65 0.12 0.05 -4.98
C GLY A 65 0.93 0.47 -6.21
N ARG A 66 1.71 1.55 -6.09
CA ARG A 66 2.60 2.03 -7.16
C ARG A 66 4.03 2.08 -6.65
N PRO A 67 4.88 1.12 -7.04
CA PRO A 67 6.29 1.07 -6.63
C PRO A 67 7.05 2.38 -6.87
N ASP A 68 6.76 3.07 -7.98
CA ASP A 68 7.35 4.36 -8.35
C ASP A 68 6.99 5.53 -7.41
N SER A 69 6.00 5.38 -6.54
CA SER A 69 5.58 6.39 -5.56
C SER A 69 6.17 6.18 -4.16
N ILE A 70 6.95 5.13 -3.96
CA ILE A 70 7.47 4.68 -2.67
C ILE A 70 8.82 5.36 -2.39
N THR A 71 8.98 5.87 -1.17
CA THR A 71 10.26 6.36 -0.64
C THR A 71 10.51 5.79 0.77
N LYS A 72 11.77 5.72 1.18
CA LYS A 72 12.15 5.29 2.54
C LYS A 72 11.47 6.13 3.61
N GLU A 73 11.37 7.44 3.37
CA GLU A 73 10.72 8.37 4.30
C GLU A 73 9.21 8.10 4.43
N LYS A 74 8.52 7.81 3.33
CA LYS A 74 7.11 7.42 3.38
C LYS A 74 6.89 6.13 4.16
N PHE A 75 7.73 5.13 3.95
CA PHE A 75 7.66 3.90 4.73
C PHE A 75 7.95 4.15 6.21
N ARG A 76 8.89 5.04 6.55
CA ARG A 76 9.14 5.44 7.94
C ARG A 76 7.89 6.09 8.56
N ILE A 77 7.27 7.04 7.87
CA ILE A 77 6.02 7.69 8.31
C ILE A 77 4.93 6.65 8.59
N LEU A 78 4.73 5.71 7.66
CA LEU A 78 3.72 4.66 7.82
C LEU A 78 4.05 3.73 9.01
N LYS A 79 5.32 3.35 9.17
CA LYS A 79 5.75 2.49 10.27
C LYS A 79 5.59 3.16 11.63
N GLU A 80 5.99 4.43 11.75
CA GLU A 80 5.81 5.24 12.96
C GLU A 80 4.34 5.46 13.30
N ALA A 81 3.46 5.51 12.30
CA ALA A 81 2.02 5.57 12.49
C ALA A 81 1.39 4.21 12.85
N GLY A 82 2.16 3.15 13.09
CA GLY A 82 1.63 1.86 13.49
C GLY A 82 1.02 1.03 12.37
N VAL A 83 1.29 1.36 11.10
CA VAL A 83 0.88 0.52 9.96
C VAL A 83 1.53 -0.85 10.09
N THR A 84 0.71 -1.90 10.12
CA THR A 84 1.14 -3.29 10.31
C THR A 84 1.30 -4.05 9.00
N ARG A 85 0.60 -3.61 7.94
CA ARG A 85 0.60 -4.25 6.64
C ARG A 85 0.65 -3.21 5.53
N ILE A 86 1.42 -3.50 4.49
CA ILE A 86 1.43 -2.72 3.25
C ILE A 86 1.12 -3.60 2.05
N SER A 87 0.62 -2.99 0.97
CA SER A 87 0.39 -3.68 -0.29
C SER A 87 1.25 -3.07 -1.38
N ILE A 88 2.15 -3.88 -1.96
CA ILE A 88 2.99 -3.51 -3.12
C ILE A 88 2.51 -4.34 -4.29
N ASN A 89 1.91 -3.71 -5.31
CA ASN A 89 1.16 -4.42 -6.33
C ASN A 89 1.95 -4.51 -7.65
N PRO A 90 2.67 -5.63 -7.92
CA PRO A 90 3.38 -5.83 -9.18
C PRO A 90 2.44 -5.91 -10.38
N GLN A 91 1.24 -6.43 -10.19
CA GLN A 91 0.27 -6.83 -11.22
C GLN A 91 0.74 -8.02 -12.06
N THR A 92 1.97 -7.98 -12.55
CA THR A 92 2.72 -9.03 -13.22
C THR A 92 4.23 -8.76 -13.09
N MET A 93 5.05 -9.77 -13.27
CA MET A 93 6.53 -9.64 -13.29
C MET A 93 7.08 -9.72 -14.73
N HIS A 94 6.25 -9.39 -15.73
CA HIS A 94 6.64 -9.28 -17.12
C HIS A 94 6.58 -7.82 -17.58
N GLN A 95 7.76 -7.23 -17.90
CA GLN A 95 7.86 -5.82 -18.27
C GLN A 95 7.02 -5.47 -19.49
N GLU A 96 7.06 -6.30 -20.52
CA GLU A 96 6.28 -6.08 -21.75
C GLU A 96 4.77 -6.00 -21.47
N THR A 97 4.29 -6.81 -20.52
CA THR A 97 2.88 -6.79 -20.12
C THR A 97 2.55 -5.54 -19.29
N LEU A 98 3.47 -5.11 -18.40
CA LEU A 98 3.31 -3.85 -17.67
C LEU A 98 3.19 -2.66 -18.62
N ASP A 99 4.06 -2.60 -19.63
CA ASP A 99 4.06 -1.55 -20.65
C ASP A 99 2.74 -1.57 -21.46
N LEU A 100 2.29 -2.76 -21.83
CA LEU A 100 1.04 -2.96 -22.59
C LEU A 100 -0.20 -2.48 -21.83
N ILE A 101 -0.24 -2.70 -20.51
CA ILE A 101 -1.38 -2.27 -19.66
C ILE A 101 -1.19 -0.85 -19.10
N GLY A 102 -0.17 -0.12 -19.56
CA GLY A 102 0.06 1.28 -19.20
C GLY A 102 0.53 1.49 -17.75
N ARG A 103 1.24 0.52 -17.18
CA ARG A 103 1.86 0.69 -15.85
C ARG A 103 3.16 1.46 -15.98
N ALA A 104 3.35 2.46 -15.11
CA ALA A 104 4.53 3.33 -15.14
C ALA A 104 5.76 2.70 -14.44
N HIS A 105 5.53 1.75 -13.53
CA HIS A 105 6.61 1.10 -12.77
C HIS A 105 7.24 -0.07 -13.54
N THR A 106 8.47 -0.39 -13.18
CA THR A 106 9.19 -1.56 -13.71
C THR A 106 9.16 -2.74 -12.72
N VAL A 107 9.51 -3.92 -13.23
CA VAL A 107 9.68 -5.13 -12.40
C VAL A 107 10.76 -4.90 -11.34
N GLU A 108 11.87 -4.25 -11.70
CA GLU A 108 12.96 -3.91 -10.79
C GLU A 108 12.49 -2.98 -9.67
N GLN A 109 11.75 -1.93 -10.01
CA GLN A 109 11.17 -1.03 -9.01
C GLN A 109 10.23 -1.76 -8.03
N THR A 110 9.51 -2.77 -8.49
CA THR A 110 8.68 -3.61 -7.60
C THR A 110 9.56 -4.39 -6.62
N LYS A 111 10.65 -5.00 -7.09
CA LYS A 111 11.61 -5.72 -6.24
C LYS A 111 12.29 -4.79 -5.22
N GLU A 112 12.76 -3.64 -5.68
CA GLU A 112 13.37 -2.61 -4.83
C GLU A 112 12.41 -2.10 -3.76
N ALA A 113 11.16 -1.84 -4.13
CA ALA A 113 10.13 -1.40 -3.19
C ALA A 113 9.85 -2.45 -2.11
N PHE A 114 9.83 -3.73 -2.48
CA PHE A 114 9.66 -4.83 -1.53
C PHE A 114 10.84 -4.91 -0.55
N LEU A 115 12.06 -4.88 -1.05
CA LEU A 115 13.28 -4.93 -0.22
C LEU A 115 13.35 -3.71 0.71
N LEU A 116 13.02 -2.52 0.19
CA LEU A 116 12.97 -1.30 0.99
C LEU A 116 11.93 -1.39 2.12
N ALA A 117 10.78 -2.00 1.84
CA ALA A 117 9.76 -2.24 2.86
C ALA A 117 10.27 -3.16 3.97
N ARG A 118 10.97 -4.25 3.61
CA ARG A 118 11.64 -5.14 4.56
C ARG A 118 12.68 -4.39 5.40
N GLU A 119 13.52 -3.58 4.77
CA GLU A 119 14.51 -2.74 5.46
C GLU A 119 13.86 -1.79 6.46
N CYS A 120 12.66 -1.26 6.12
CA CYS A 120 11.88 -0.40 7.01
C CYS A 120 11.09 -1.19 8.09
N GLY A 121 11.23 -2.50 8.17
CA GLY A 121 10.64 -3.36 9.20
C GLY A 121 9.20 -3.79 8.93
N PHE A 122 8.76 -3.82 7.66
CA PHE A 122 7.47 -4.41 7.30
C PHE A 122 7.63 -5.90 7.01
N ASP A 123 7.05 -6.74 7.87
CA ASP A 123 7.03 -8.20 7.69
C ASP A 123 5.78 -8.68 6.94
N ASN A 124 4.66 -7.97 7.07
CA ASN A 124 3.42 -8.28 6.40
C ASN A 124 3.27 -7.43 5.13
N ILE A 125 3.68 -7.99 4.00
CA ILE A 125 3.63 -7.34 2.69
C ILE A 125 2.75 -8.16 1.76
N ASN A 126 1.66 -7.55 1.31
CA ASN A 126 0.77 -8.10 0.28
C ASN A 126 1.29 -7.73 -1.11
N MET A 127 1.14 -8.65 -2.07
CA MET A 127 1.51 -8.41 -3.47
C MET A 127 0.36 -8.91 -4.35
N ASP A 128 -0.40 -7.97 -4.93
CA ASP A 128 -1.51 -8.28 -5.82
C ASP A 128 -1.01 -8.53 -7.24
N ILE A 129 -1.56 -9.55 -7.87
CA ILE A 129 -1.36 -9.87 -9.29
C ILE A 129 -2.68 -9.80 -10.03
N ILE A 130 -2.61 -9.51 -11.33
CA ILE A 130 -3.76 -9.58 -12.24
C ILE A 130 -3.54 -10.79 -13.15
N THR A 131 -4.55 -11.61 -13.31
CA THR A 131 -4.56 -12.73 -14.26
C THR A 131 -5.51 -12.44 -15.41
N GLY A 132 -5.24 -13.03 -16.57
CA GLY A 132 -6.02 -12.79 -17.79
C GLY A 132 -5.61 -11.50 -18.50
N LEU A 133 -4.37 -11.07 -18.34
CA LEU A 133 -3.82 -9.92 -19.04
C LEU A 133 -3.68 -10.18 -20.54
N PRO A 134 -3.71 -9.13 -21.40
CA PRO A 134 -3.56 -9.30 -22.84
C PRO A 134 -2.26 -10.05 -23.20
N GLY A 135 -2.37 -11.11 -23.98
CA GLY A 135 -1.24 -11.94 -24.39
C GLY A 135 -0.66 -12.86 -23.30
N GLU A 136 -1.27 -12.86 -22.10
CA GLU A 136 -0.80 -13.69 -21.01
C GLU A 136 -1.00 -15.18 -21.28
N SER A 137 0.01 -15.97 -21.00
CA SER A 137 -0.06 -17.43 -20.99
C SER A 137 -0.01 -17.97 -19.55
N LEU A 138 -0.35 -19.24 -19.38
CA LEU A 138 -0.23 -19.88 -18.06
C LEU A 138 1.22 -19.88 -17.56
N SER A 139 2.22 -20.00 -18.47
CA SER A 139 3.63 -19.90 -18.09
C SER A 139 3.96 -18.51 -17.52
N TYR A 140 3.42 -17.43 -18.07
CA TYR A 140 3.62 -16.07 -17.56
C TYR A 140 3.10 -15.90 -16.13
N VAL A 141 1.95 -16.49 -15.83
CA VAL A 141 1.43 -16.50 -14.46
C VAL A 141 2.37 -17.27 -13.51
N HIS A 142 2.85 -18.44 -13.92
CA HIS A 142 3.79 -19.22 -13.12
C HIS A 142 5.11 -18.48 -12.90
N GLU A 143 5.68 -17.88 -13.94
CA GLU A 143 6.91 -17.08 -13.85
C GLU A 143 6.73 -15.89 -12.90
N THR A 144 5.58 -15.20 -12.97
CA THR A 144 5.24 -14.11 -12.03
C THR A 144 5.21 -14.61 -10.59
N LEU A 145 4.58 -15.76 -10.33
CA LEU A 145 4.50 -16.33 -8.98
C LEU A 145 5.88 -16.78 -8.48
N ASP A 146 6.71 -17.36 -9.35
CA ASP A 146 8.07 -17.78 -8.99
C ASP A 146 8.96 -16.58 -8.65
N GLU A 147 8.90 -15.49 -9.41
CA GLU A 147 9.62 -14.25 -9.14
C GLU A 147 9.17 -13.62 -7.81
N ILE A 148 7.87 -13.54 -7.55
CA ILE A 148 7.34 -13.04 -6.27
C ILE A 148 7.83 -13.92 -5.11
N ASN A 149 7.78 -15.24 -5.26
CA ASN A 149 8.25 -16.17 -4.23
C ASN A 149 9.76 -16.05 -3.99
N PHE A 150 10.54 -15.78 -5.04
CA PHE A 150 11.97 -15.53 -4.92
C PHE A 150 12.24 -14.24 -4.10
N VAL A 151 11.61 -13.14 -4.46
CA VAL A 151 11.77 -11.84 -3.76
C VAL A 151 11.37 -11.95 -2.29
N ARG A 152 10.33 -12.73 -1.97
CA ARG A 152 9.86 -12.94 -0.58
C ARG A 152 10.82 -13.74 0.31
N LYS A 153 11.77 -14.47 -0.28
CA LYS A 153 12.74 -15.29 0.46
C LYS A 153 14.04 -14.56 0.77
N VAL A 154 14.27 -13.43 0.12
CA VAL A 154 15.41 -12.55 0.35
C VAL A 154 15.09 -11.58 1.48
#